data_1790444909a66c190b06792d208c6a40
#
_entry.id   1790444909a66c190b06792d208c6a40
#
_cell.length_a   1.000
_cell.length_b   1.000
_cell.length_c   1.000
_cell.angle_alpha   90.00
_cell.angle_beta   90.00
_cell.angle_gamma   90.00
#
_symmetry.space_group_name_H-M   'P 1'
#
loop_
_entity.id
_entity.type
_entity.pdbx_description
1 polymer ?
#
loop_
_entity_poly.entity_id
_entity_poly.type
_entity_poly.pdbx_seq_one_letter_code
_entity_poly.pdbx_strand_id
1 'polypeptide(L)'
;MTRKNNNIILGIDTSCYTTSIAAITLDKKIILNEKIILKVKKDCKGLRQSEAVFQHVNNMGEISKVINDKLKDYNVVGICVSNKPRPIDNSYMPVFSVGCNFGKLLSSVNDCSFYETSHQENHIEASLFNNNLDNKERFIAVHISGGTTEILLINKNKCGYDIEIVGGSLDVSFGQLIDRLGVKLNYNFPCGKFIDENALKCNQKMEKGLKTSVKEGYMNLSGIENQINKIIND
;
A
#
# COMPACT_ATOMS: atom_id res chain seq x y z
N MET A 1 -5.86 36.54 -18.19
CA MET A 1 -5.89 35.80 -16.93
C MET A 1 -6.36 34.36 -17.25
N THR A 2 -5.46 33.43 -17.34
CA THR A 2 -5.79 32.00 -17.51
C THR A 2 -6.53 31.56 -16.25
N ARG A 3 -7.79 31.11 -16.40
CA ARG A 3 -8.54 30.48 -15.32
C ARG A 3 -7.68 29.33 -14.81
N LYS A 4 -7.22 29.38 -13.56
CA LYS A 4 -6.62 28.21 -12.89
C LYS A 4 -7.63 27.07 -13.04
N ASN A 5 -7.19 25.98 -13.64
CA ASN A 5 -8.02 24.79 -13.75
C ASN A 5 -8.10 24.16 -12.34
N ASN A 6 -9.14 24.52 -11.59
CA ASN A 6 -9.35 24.04 -10.21
C ASN A 6 -10.00 22.64 -10.16
N ASN A 7 -10.02 21.93 -11.28
CA ASN A 7 -10.54 20.57 -11.36
C ASN A 7 -9.58 19.59 -10.71
N ILE A 8 -10.13 18.75 -9.84
CA ILE A 8 -9.39 17.72 -9.13
C ILE A 8 -10.06 16.36 -9.25
N ILE A 9 -9.25 15.31 -9.13
CA ILE A 9 -9.69 13.93 -8.92
C ILE A 9 -9.41 13.58 -7.46
N LEU A 10 -10.39 12.99 -6.80
CA LEU A 10 -10.31 12.52 -5.42
C LEU A 10 -10.06 11.02 -5.39
N GLY A 11 -9.03 10.58 -4.67
CA GLY A 11 -8.72 9.17 -4.43
C GLY A 11 -9.07 8.76 -3.00
N ILE A 12 -9.72 7.60 -2.81
CA ILE A 12 -10.06 7.06 -1.48
C ILE A 12 -9.59 5.62 -1.39
N ASP A 13 -8.87 5.30 -0.30
CA ASP A 13 -8.47 3.94 0.02
C ASP A 13 -8.72 3.64 1.51
N THR A 14 -9.47 2.56 1.77
CA THR A 14 -9.77 2.05 3.12
C THR A 14 -9.23 0.63 3.30
N SER A 15 -8.05 0.38 2.76
CA SER A 15 -7.37 -0.90 2.92
C SER A 15 -6.84 -1.11 4.34
N CYS A 16 -6.89 -2.33 4.80
CA CYS A 16 -6.31 -2.89 6.02
C CYS A 16 -6.18 -1.95 7.23
N TYR A 17 -5.13 -1.13 7.33
CA TYR A 17 -4.76 -0.40 8.55
C TYR A 17 -4.74 1.12 8.39
N THR A 18 -5.18 1.65 7.25
CA THR A 18 -5.09 3.09 7.00
C THR A 18 -6.30 3.56 6.21
N THR A 19 -6.99 4.58 6.73
CA THR A 19 -7.96 5.35 5.96
C THR A 19 -7.21 6.45 5.24
N SER A 20 -7.21 6.46 3.92
CA SER A 20 -6.46 7.41 3.11
C SER A 20 -7.38 8.16 2.16
N ILE A 21 -7.09 9.45 1.98
CA ILE A 21 -7.69 10.28 0.95
C ILE A 21 -6.63 11.18 0.32
N ALA A 22 -6.68 11.30 -0.99
CA ALA A 22 -5.82 12.20 -1.74
C ALA A 22 -6.62 12.97 -2.79
N ALA A 23 -6.15 14.15 -3.16
CA ALA A 23 -6.68 14.90 -4.28
C ALA A 23 -5.53 15.38 -5.17
N ILE A 24 -5.68 15.21 -6.47
CA ILE A 24 -4.73 15.66 -7.46
C ILE A 24 -5.43 16.50 -8.52
N THR A 25 -4.72 17.49 -9.06
CA THR A 25 -5.17 18.23 -10.24
C THR A 25 -5.01 17.39 -11.50
N LEU A 26 -5.63 17.80 -12.61
CA LEU A 26 -5.50 17.09 -13.89
C LEU A 26 -4.07 17.12 -14.45
N ASP A 27 -3.23 18.05 -14.02
CA ASP A 27 -1.80 18.13 -14.30
C ASP A 27 -0.93 17.40 -13.24
N LYS A 28 -1.52 16.47 -12.49
CA LYS A 28 -0.88 15.58 -11.50
C LYS A 28 -0.26 16.28 -10.28
N LYS A 29 -0.67 17.50 -9.94
CA LYS A 29 -0.22 18.17 -8.71
C LYS A 29 -1.04 17.66 -7.52
N ILE A 30 -0.35 17.22 -6.47
CA ILE A 30 -1.00 16.80 -5.20
C ILE A 30 -1.50 18.06 -4.47
N ILE A 31 -2.79 18.10 -4.19
CA ILE A 31 -3.47 19.15 -3.42
C ILE A 31 -3.76 18.69 -1.99
N LEU A 32 -4.11 17.40 -1.85
CA LEU A 32 -4.41 16.77 -0.58
C LEU A 32 -3.77 15.39 -0.54
N ASN A 33 -3.17 15.02 0.60
CA ASN A 33 -2.70 13.68 0.87
C ASN A 33 -2.78 13.45 2.38
N GLU A 34 -3.90 12.90 2.83
CA GLU A 34 -4.19 12.68 4.25
C GLU A 34 -4.41 11.19 4.54
N LYS A 35 -3.95 10.78 5.70
CA LYS A 35 -4.09 9.39 6.16
C LYS A 35 -4.30 9.32 7.67
N ILE A 36 -5.17 8.42 8.08
CA ILE A 36 -5.42 8.10 9.49
C ILE A 36 -5.16 6.62 9.69
N ILE A 37 -4.15 6.29 10.49
CA ILE A 37 -3.79 4.91 10.81
C ILE A 37 -4.81 4.37 11.82
N LEU A 38 -5.30 3.14 11.59
CA LEU A 38 -6.20 2.45 12.50
C LEU A 38 -5.46 2.05 13.78
N LYS A 39 -6.17 2.13 14.89
CA LYS A 39 -5.62 1.77 16.20
C LYS A 39 -5.72 0.26 16.42
N VAL A 40 -4.60 -0.39 16.65
CA VAL A 40 -4.51 -1.78 17.09
C VAL A 40 -4.33 -1.81 18.60
N LYS A 41 -5.12 -2.64 19.31
CA LYS A 41 -4.98 -2.79 20.77
C LYS A 41 -3.61 -3.40 21.09
N LYS A 42 -3.02 -2.98 22.23
CA LYS A 42 -1.83 -3.64 22.77
C LYS A 42 -2.11 -5.15 22.88
N ASP A 43 -1.11 -5.96 22.57
CA ASP A 43 -1.16 -7.42 22.59
C ASP A 43 -1.99 -8.08 21.48
N CYS A 44 -2.56 -7.32 20.55
CA CYS A 44 -3.20 -7.85 19.34
C CYS A 44 -2.22 -7.80 18.15
N LYS A 45 -2.15 -8.91 17.38
CA LYS A 45 -1.32 -9.02 16.17
C LYS A 45 -2.02 -8.51 14.91
N GLY A 46 -3.16 -7.84 15.05
CA GLY A 46 -3.96 -7.32 13.94
C GLY A 46 -5.34 -6.85 14.35
N LEU A 47 -6.15 -6.43 13.38
CA LEU A 47 -7.53 -6.00 13.56
C LEU A 47 -8.51 -7.00 12.94
N ARG A 48 -9.62 -7.25 13.61
CA ARG A 48 -10.77 -7.92 12.97
C ARG A 48 -11.35 -7.00 11.90
N GLN A 49 -11.84 -7.58 10.80
CA GLN A 49 -12.43 -6.80 9.71
C GLN A 49 -13.56 -5.88 10.16
N SER A 50 -14.43 -6.34 11.07
CA SER A 50 -15.54 -5.53 11.63
C SER A 50 -15.03 -4.31 12.40
N GLU A 51 -13.95 -4.47 13.17
CA GLU A 51 -13.33 -3.37 13.92
C GLU A 51 -12.66 -2.37 12.97
N ALA A 52 -11.99 -2.87 11.93
CA ALA A 52 -11.39 -2.02 10.92
C ALA A 52 -12.45 -1.22 10.15
N VAL A 53 -13.55 -1.86 9.73
CA VAL A 53 -14.71 -1.18 9.10
C VAL A 53 -15.23 -0.06 9.99
N PHE A 54 -15.46 -0.34 11.28
CA PHE A 54 -15.95 0.66 12.23
C PHE A 54 -15.00 1.87 12.35
N GLN A 55 -13.69 1.60 12.45
CA GLN A 55 -12.71 2.68 12.51
C GLN A 55 -12.64 3.47 11.21
N HIS A 56 -12.70 2.82 10.05
CA HIS A 56 -12.74 3.52 8.77
C HIS A 56 -13.95 4.44 8.65
N VAL A 57 -15.14 3.99 9.06
CA VAL A 57 -16.36 4.82 9.05
C VAL A 57 -16.16 6.06 9.93
N ASN A 58 -15.64 5.92 11.15
CA ASN A 58 -15.36 7.05 12.03
C ASN A 58 -14.32 8.02 11.45
N ASN A 59 -13.26 7.49 10.86
CA ASN A 59 -12.20 8.29 10.25
C ASN A 59 -12.69 9.09 9.05
N MET A 60 -13.71 8.63 8.30
CA MET A 60 -14.32 9.43 7.23
C MET A 60 -14.94 10.72 7.75
N GLY A 61 -15.50 10.71 8.96
CA GLY A 61 -15.97 11.93 9.62
C GLY A 61 -14.86 12.93 9.93
N GLU A 62 -13.68 12.45 10.33
CA GLU A 62 -12.52 13.34 10.56
C GLU A 62 -11.92 13.85 9.24
N ILE A 63 -11.84 13.01 8.23
CA ILE A 63 -11.36 13.36 6.89
C ILE A 63 -12.28 14.42 6.25
N SER A 64 -13.60 14.37 6.47
CA SER A 64 -14.53 15.35 5.90
C SER A 64 -14.23 16.80 6.33
N LYS A 65 -13.72 16.99 7.54
CA LYS A 65 -13.30 18.32 8.04
C LYS A 65 -12.12 18.87 7.23
N VAL A 66 -11.16 18.00 6.94
CA VAL A 66 -9.96 18.37 6.15
C VAL A 66 -10.34 18.68 4.69
N ILE A 67 -11.25 17.88 4.11
CA ILE A 67 -11.77 18.11 2.75
C ILE A 67 -12.40 19.50 2.67
N ASN A 68 -13.30 19.82 3.60
CA ASN A 68 -14.00 21.10 3.62
C ASN A 68 -13.04 22.30 3.73
N ASP A 69 -11.96 22.18 4.48
CA ASP A 69 -10.98 23.24 4.64
C ASP A 69 -10.07 23.40 3.40
N LYS A 70 -9.52 22.28 2.91
CA LYS A 70 -8.49 22.28 1.86
C LYS A 70 -9.03 22.31 0.43
N LEU A 71 -10.23 21.80 0.18
CA LEU A 71 -10.77 21.60 -1.18
C LEU A 71 -11.95 22.54 -1.53
N LYS A 72 -12.33 23.49 -0.68
CA LYS A 72 -13.45 24.42 -0.91
C LYS A 72 -13.38 25.22 -2.22
N ASP A 73 -12.16 25.50 -2.71
CA ASP A 73 -11.93 26.29 -3.93
C ASP A 73 -11.70 25.40 -5.16
N TYR A 74 -11.88 24.09 -5.03
CA TYR A 74 -11.67 23.10 -6.08
C TYR A 74 -12.98 22.46 -6.53
N ASN A 75 -13.01 22.05 -7.79
CA ASN A 75 -14.12 21.32 -8.39
C ASN A 75 -13.76 19.85 -8.55
N VAL A 76 -14.46 18.95 -7.87
CA VAL A 76 -14.26 17.51 -7.96
C VAL A 76 -14.91 17.00 -9.25
N VAL A 77 -14.11 16.59 -10.24
CA VAL A 77 -14.56 16.10 -11.54
C VAL A 77 -14.49 14.57 -11.67
N GLY A 78 -13.90 13.89 -10.70
CA GLY A 78 -13.84 12.44 -10.66
C GLY A 78 -13.44 11.92 -9.28
N ILE A 79 -13.92 10.73 -8.95
CA ILE A 79 -13.60 10.02 -7.72
C ILE A 79 -13.14 8.62 -8.09
N CYS A 80 -11.96 8.22 -7.57
CA CYS A 80 -11.40 6.89 -7.73
C CYS A 80 -11.26 6.22 -6.37
N VAL A 81 -11.69 4.96 -6.25
CA VAL A 81 -11.65 4.23 -4.98
C VAL A 81 -11.01 2.85 -5.16
N SER A 82 -10.30 2.39 -4.14
CA SER A 82 -9.96 0.97 -4.05
C SER A 82 -11.19 0.19 -3.60
N ASN A 83 -11.64 -0.76 -4.41
CA ASN A 83 -12.81 -1.59 -4.12
C ASN A 83 -12.47 -3.02 -3.70
N LYS A 84 -11.20 -3.42 -3.88
CA LYS A 84 -10.70 -4.78 -3.60
C LYS A 84 -9.18 -4.81 -3.40
N PRO A 85 -8.64 -5.87 -2.77
CA PRO A 85 -7.19 -6.02 -2.57
C PRO A 85 -6.39 -6.12 -3.88
N ARG A 86 -6.83 -6.96 -4.82
CA ARG A 86 -6.12 -7.30 -6.07
C ARG A 86 -7.07 -7.24 -7.26
N PRO A 87 -6.58 -7.00 -8.50
CA PRO A 87 -7.42 -6.94 -9.70
C PRO A 87 -7.74 -8.34 -10.26
N ILE A 88 -8.16 -9.25 -9.38
CA ILE A 88 -8.56 -10.62 -9.71
C ILE A 88 -9.98 -10.89 -9.22
N ASP A 89 -10.64 -11.89 -9.80
CA ASP A 89 -11.96 -12.32 -9.40
C ASP A 89 -11.96 -12.84 -7.95
N ASN A 90 -13.07 -12.62 -7.25
CA ASN A 90 -13.25 -13.00 -5.85
C ASN A 90 -12.26 -12.37 -4.85
N SER A 91 -11.47 -11.37 -5.25
CA SER A 91 -10.66 -10.58 -4.34
C SER A 91 -11.55 -9.62 -3.58
N TYR A 92 -11.90 -9.97 -2.34
CA TYR A 92 -12.83 -9.19 -1.52
C TYR A 92 -12.35 -9.09 -0.07
N MET A 93 -12.47 -7.89 0.50
CA MET A 93 -12.37 -7.65 1.95
C MET A 93 -13.39 -6.58 2.36
N PRO A 94 -14.11 -6.77 3.49
CA PRO A 94 -15.17 -5.85 3.94
C PRO A 94 -14.75 -4.39 4.09
N VAL A 95 -13.50 -4.12 4.49
CA VAL A 95 -12.97 -2.76 4.70
C VAL A 95 -13.08 -1.88 3.45
N PHE A 96 -12.94 -2.43 2.25
CA PHE A 96 -13.03 -1.67 1.01
C PHE A 96 -14.42 -1.11 0.74
N SER A 97 -15.47 -1.74 1.30
CA SER A 97 -16.84 -1.26 1.14
C SER A 97 -17.06 0.15 1.72
N VAL A 98 -16.26 0.53 2.73
CA VAL A 98 -16.37 1.87 3.33
C VAL A 98 -15.98 2.93 2.30
N GLY A 99 -14.75 2.90 1.77
CA GLY A 99 -14.28 3.85 0.77
C GLY A 99 -15.15 3.85 -0.49
N CYS A 100 -15.55 2.65 -0.94
CA CYS A 100 -16.39 2.48 -2.12
C CYS A 100 -17.76 3.16 -1.95
N ASN A 101 -18.45 2.94 -0.84
CA ASN A 101 -19.78 3.53 -0.61
C ASN A 101 -19.72 5.04 -0.39
N PHE A 102 -18.72 5.54 0.35
CA PHE A 102 -18.50 6.97 0.48
C PHE A 102 -18.14 7.63 -0.85
N GLY A 103 -17.29 6.99 -1.65
CA GLY A 103 -16.92 7.47 -2.98
C GLY A 103 -18.13 7.53 -3.93
N LYS A 104 -18.99 6.52 -3.96
CA LYS A 104 -20.23 6.52 -4.74
C LYS A 104 -21.19 7.64 -4.32
N LEU A 105 -21.36 7.83 -3.01
CA LEU A 105 -22.20 8.92 -2.50
C LEU A 105 -21.64 10.28 -2.91
N LEU A 106 -20.34 10.51 -2.71
CA LEU A 106 -19.70 11.76 -3.07
C LEU A 106 -19.75 12.03 -4.58
N SER A 107 -19.56 11.00 -5.42
CA SER A 107 -19.67 11.11 -6.87
C SER A 107 -21.08 11.53 -7.30
N SER A 108 -22.10 10.94 -6.70
CA SER A 108 -23.50 11.31 -6.98
C SER A 108 -23.82 12.75 -6.55
N VAL A 109 -23.33 13.19 -5.40
CA VAL A 109 -23.58 14.58 -4.90
C VAL A 109 -22.84 15.62 -5.75
N ASN A 110 -21.64 15.30 -6.24
CA ASN A 110 -20.84 16.22 -7.07
C ASN A 110 -21.14 16.11 -8.56
N ASP A 111 -22.03 15.21 -8.99
CA ASP A 111 -22.33 14.92 -10.40
C ASP A 111 -21.04 14.68 -11.21
N CYS A 112 -20.15 13.82 -10.70
CA CYS A 112 -18.86 13.56 -11.30
C CYS A 112 -18.62 12.06 -11.57
N SER A 113 -17.62 11.73 -12.38
CA SER A 113 -17.30 10.36 -12.75
C SER A 113 -16.81 9.54 -11.55
N PHE A 114 -17.22 8.28 -11.49
CA PHE A 114 -16.80 7.32 -10.47
C PHE A 114 -15.95 6.21 -11.09
N TYR A 115 -14.81 5.93 -10.49
CA TYR A 115 -13.84 4.90 -10.93
C TYR A 115 -13.49 3.97 -9.79
N GLU A 116 -13.29 2.71 -10.11
CA GLU A 116 -12.86 1.67 -9.18
C GLU A 116 -11.52 1.10 -9.62
N THR A 117 -10.66 0.81 -8.64
CA THR A 117 -9.36 0.17 -8.83
C THR A 117 -9.10 -0.81 -7.69
N SER A 118 -8.05 -1.61 -7.76
CA SER A 118 -7.60 -2.41 -6.63
C SER A 118 -6.54 -1.69 -5.81
N HIS A 119 -6.39 -2.09 -4.55
CA HIS A 119 -5.33 -1.59 -3.68
C HIS A 119 -3.92 -1.88 -4.23
N GLN A 120 -3.73 -3.04 -4.87
CA GLN A 120 -2.47 -3.40 -5.51
C GLN A 120 -2.14 -2.46 -6.67
N GLU A 121 -3.11 -2.09 -7.50
CA GLU A 121 -2.92 -1.10 -8.58
C GLU A 121 -2.58 0.27 -8.02
N ASN A 122 -3.16 0.68 -6.88
CA ASN A 122 -2.79 1.94 -6.22
C ASN A 122 -1.33 1.96 -5.79
N HIS A 123 -0.79 0.85 -5.26
CA HIS A 123 0.64 0.75 -4.93
C HIS A 123 1.52 0.89 -6.17
N ILE A 124 1.11 0.29 -7.29
CA ILE A 124 1.82 0.39 -8.56
C ILE A 124 1.82 1.85 -9.04
N GLU A 125 0.65 2.49 -9.14
CA GLU A 125 0.53 3.88 -9.55
C GLU A 125 1.29 4.84 -8.63
N ALA A 126 1.23 4.65 -7.31
CA ALA A 126 1.98 5.47 -6.37
C ALA A 126 3.50 5.35 -6.56
N SER A 127 3.99 4.17 -6.93
CA SER A 127 5.42 3.96 -7.20
C SER A 127 5.87 4.52 -8.56
N LEU A 128 4.95 4.63 -9.51
CA LEU A 128 5.20 5.25 -10.82
C LEU A 128 5.08 6.77 -10.78
N PHE A 129 4.37 7.31 -9.81
CA PHE A 129 4.11 8.73 -9.70
C PHE A 129 5.42 9.54 -9.60
N ASN A 130 5.59 10.52 -10.49
CA ASN A 130 6.80 11.33 -10.62
C ASN A 130 8.09 10.56 -10.96
N ASN A 131 7.96 9.40 -11.61
CA ASN A 131 9.13 8.65 -12.03
C ASN A 131 9.12 8.41 -13.55
N ASN A 132 10.28 8.08 -14.13
CA ASN A 132 10.45 7.97 -15.58
C ASN A 132 9.85 6.67 -16.19
N LEU A 133 9.12 5.88 -15.40
CA LEU A 133 8.49 4.63 -15.85
C LEU A 133 7.04 4.84 -16.34
N ASP A 134 6.48 6.03 -16.22
CA ASP A 134 5.11 6.37 -16.61
C ASP A 134 4.77 5.94 -18.06
N ASN A 135 5.75 5.94 -18.97
CA ASN A 135 5.59 5.61 -20.39
C ASN A 135 5.85 4.13 -20.71
N LYS A 136 6.11 3.28 -19.73
CA LYS A 136 6.37 1.86 -19.97
C LYS A 136 5.05 1.08 -20.03
N GLU A 137 4.81 0.39 -21.12
CA GLU A 137 3.65 -0.49 -21.30
C GLU A 137 3.79 -1.80 -20.50
N ARG A 138 5.04 -2.24 -20.27
CA ARG A 138 5.38 -3.46 -19.54
C ARG A 138 6.60 -3.26 -18.66
N PHE A 139 6.49 -3.70 -17.38
CA PHE A 139 7.58 -3.60 -16.40
C PHE A 139 7.43 -4.62 -15.28
N ILE A 140 8.47 -4.76 -14.47
CA ILE A 140 8.46 -5.58 -13.26
C ILE A 140 8.25 -4.65 -12.06
N ALA A 141 7.35 -5.05 -11.16
CA ALA A 141 7.20 -4.45 -9.84
C ALA A 141 7.53 -5.47 -8.75
N VAL A 142 8.13 -5.03 -7.65
CA VAL A 142 8.38 -5.85 -6.47
C VAL A 142 7.48 -5.37 -5.35
N HIS A 143 6.60 -6.24 -4.87
CA HIS A 143 5.68 -5.96 -3.78
C HIS A 143 6.18 -6.64 -2.50
N ILE A 144 6.70 -5.84 -1.57
CA ILE A 144 7.23 -6.33 -0.29
C ILE A 144 6.43 -5.67 0.84
N SER A 145 5.87 -6.49 1.72
CA SER A 145 5.11 -6.04 2.89
C SER A 145 5.28 -7.03 4.06
N GLY A 146 4.58 -6.75 5.17
CA GLY A 146 4.49 -7.66 6.30
C GLY A 146 3.78 -8.99 5.98
N GLY A 147 2.94 -9.03 4.95
CA GLY A 147 2.18 -10.23 4.54
C GLY A 147 2.58 -10.82 3.19
N THR A 148 3.30 -10.05 2.36
CA THR A 148 3.49 -10.38 0.95
C THR A 148 4.94 -10.15 0.53
N THR A 149 5.45 -11.04 -0.31
CA THR A 149 6.71 -10.85 -1.07
C THR A 149 6.50 -11.46 -2.44
N GLU A 150 6.28 -10.60 -3.42
CA GLU A 150 5.92 -10.99 -4.78
C GLU A 150 6.72 -10.19 -5.81
N ILE A 151 7.08 -10.83 -6.90
CA ILE A 151 7.58 -10.19 -8.11
C ILE A 151 6.43 -10.24 -9.12
N LEU A 152 6.02 -9.07 -9.58
CA LEU A 152 4.86 -8.86 -10.42
C LEU A 152 5.31 -8.46 -11.81
N LEU A 153 4.82 -9.13 -12.84
CA LEU A 153 4.89 -8.67 -14.20
C LEU A 153 3.63 -7.85 -14.48
N ILE A 154 3.83 -6.60 -14.84
CA ILE A 154 2.78 -5.63 -15.05
C ILE A 154 2.68 -5.32 -16.54
N ASN A 155 1.48 -5.45 -17.11
CA ASN A 155 1.16 -4.95 -18.43
C ASN A 155 0.07 -3.89 -18.29
N LYS A 156 0.28 -2.69 -18.85
CA LYS A 156 -0.76 -1.67 -18.91
C LYS A 156 -1.86 -2.09 -19.85
N ASN A 157 -3.09 -1.83 -19.46
CA ASN A 157 -4.27 -1.98 -20.32
C ASN A 157 -5.05 -0.66 -20.39
N LYS A 158 -6.20 -0.63 -21.04
CA LYS A 158 -7.00 0.60 -21.26
C LYS A 158 -7.52 1.22 -19.94
N CYS A 159 -7.68 0.44 -18.89
CA CYS A 159 -8.37 0.86 -17.67
C CYS A 159 -7.57 0.62 -16.39
N GLY A 160 -6.33 0.11 -16.47
CA GLY A 160 -5.49 -0.24 -15.32
C GLY A 160 -4.36 -1.17 -15.73
N TYR A 161 -4.23 -2.30 -15.04
CA TYR A 161 -3.12 -3.24 -15.22
C TYR A 161 -3.58 -4.69 -15.27
N ASP A 162 -2.96 -5.46 -16.15
CA ASP A 162 -2.92 -6.92 -16.08
C ASP A 162 -1.68 -7.29 -15.25
N ILE A 163 -1.91 -7.98 -14.12
CA ILE A 163 -0.88 -8.28 -13.12
C ILE A 163 -0.71 -9.77 -13.02
N GLU A 164 0.49 -10.24 -13.30
CA GLU A 164 0.89 -11.64 -13.16
C GLU A 164 1.97 -11.78 -12.08
N ILE A 165 1.83 -12.76 -11.17
CA ILE A 165 2.85 -13.09 -10.19
C ILE A 165 3.86 -14.02 -10.86
N VAL A 166 5.08 -13.53 -11.07
CA VAL A 166 6.15 -14.29 -11.74
C VAL A 166 7.25 -14.74 -10.77
N GLY A 167 7.10 -14.46 -9.48
CA GLY A 167 8.05 -14.88 -8.48
C GLY A 167 7.69 -14.37 -7.09
N GLY A 168 8.50 -14.74 -6.09
CA GLY A 168 8.31 -14.28 -4.71
C GLY A 168 8.75 -15.29 -3.67
N SER A 169 8.21 -15.16 -2.45
CA SER A 169 8.44 -16.11 -1.38
C SER A 169 7.32 -17.16 -1.32
N LEU A 170 7.73 -18.43 -1.18
CA LEU A 170 6.80 -19.56 -1.06
C LEU A 170 6.37 -19.85 0.38
N ASP A 171 7.02 -19.24 1.38
CA ASP A 171 6.77 -19.54 2.79
C ASP A 171 6.48 -18.28 3.62
N VAL A 172 7.48 -17.55 4.04
CA VAL A 172 7.33 -16.34 4.84
C VAL A 172 7.60 -15.08 4.00
N SER A 173 6.94 -13.96 4.32
CA SER A 173 7.25 -12.69 3.66
C SER A 173 8.54 -12.06 4.20
N PHE A 174 9.15 -11.16 3.43
CA PHE A 174 10.31 -10.38 3.90
C PHE A 174 9.98 -9.57 5.15
N GLY A 175 8.81 -8.96 5.23
CA GLY A 175 8.41 -8.22 6.42
C GLY A 175 8.30 -9.13 7.64
N GLN A 176 7.72 -10.33 7.51
CA GLN A 176 7.69 -11.31 8.59
C GLN A 176 9.10 -11.77 9.00
N LEU A 177 9.99 -12.01 8.06
CA LEU A 177 11.38 -12.35 8.34
C LEU A 177 12.05 -11.26 9.17
N ILE A 178 11.95 -10.00 8.74
CA ILE A 178 12.49 -8.85 9.45
C ILE A 178 11.92 -8.73 10.86
N ASP A 179 10.60 -8.85 11.00
CA ASP A 179 9.94 -8.73 12.29
C ASP A 179 10.32 -9.86 13.25
N ARG A 180 10.40 -11.11 12.77
CA ARG A 180 10.82 -12.26 13.59
C ARG A 180 12.25 -12.11 14.10
N LEU A 181 13.16 -11.68 13.24
CA LEU A 181 14.55 -11.43 13.61
C LEU A 181 14.67 -10.24 14.56
N GLY A 182 13.92 -9.18 14.31
CA GLY A 182 13.91 -7.99 15.15
C GLY A 182 13.40 -8.29 16.57
N VAL A 183 12.32 -9.05 16.71
CA VAL A 183 11.81 -9.49 18.01
C VAL A 183 12.84 -10.35 18.75
N LYS A 184 13.57 -11.23 18.03
CA LYS A 184 14.66 -12.02 18.63
C LYS A 184 15.82 -11.15 19.11
N LEU A 185 16.06 -10.03 18.47
CA LEU A 185 17.04 -9.01 18.88
C LEU A 185 16.47 -8.02 19.93
N ASN A 186 15.31 -8.32 20.54
CA ASN A 186 14.61 -7.52 21.54
C ASN A 186 14.10 -6.14 21.05
N TYR A 187 13.86 -5.97 19.77
CA TYR A 187 13.18 -4.80 19.26
C TYR A 187 11.64 -4.93 19.38
N ASN A 188 10.98 -3.79 19.55
CA ASN A 188 9.52 -3.75 19.56
C ASN A 188 8.94 -3.95 18.17
N PHE A 189 7.90 -4.75 18.07
CA PHE A 189 7.11 -4.92 16.84
C PHE A 189 6.29 -3.65 16.50
N PRO A 190 6.24 -3.22 15.22
CA PRO A 190 6.94 -3.74 14.03
C PRO A 190 8.43 -3.31 14.02
N CYS A 191 9.31 -4.25 13.66
CA CYS A 191 10.75 -4.11 13.85
C CYS A 191 11.49 -3.42 12.69
N GLY A 192 10.87 -3.31 11.51
CA GLY A 192 11.52 -2.86 10.28
C GLY A 192 12.30 -1.55 10.44
N LYS A 193 11.70 -0.54 11.05
CA LYS A 193 12.34 0.76 11.28
C LYS A 193 13.62 0.64 12.12
N PHE A 194 13.57 -0.12 13.21
CA PHE A 194 14.73 -0.27 14.11
C PHE A 194 15.88 -1.03 13.45
N ILE A 195 15.56 -2.06 12.66
CA ILE A 195 16.58 -2.82 11.91
C ILE A 195 17.21 -1.94 10.84
N ASP A 196 16.44 -1.16 10.09
CA ASP A 196 16.92 -0.25 9.06
C ASP A 196 17.85 0.82 9.66
N GLU A 197 17.42 1.50 10.73
CA GLU A 197 18.22 2.50 11.43
C GLU A 197 19.57 1.95 11.96
N ASN A 198 19.59 0.71 12.43
CA ASN A 198 20.81 0.07 12.90
C ASN A 198 21.70 -0.43 11.74
N ALA A 199 21.10 -0.92 10.68
CA ALA A 199 21.83 -1.32 9.46
C ALA A 199 22.55 -0.12 8.85
N LEU A 200 21.92 1.06 8.80
CA LEU A 200 22.55 2.30 8.30
C LEU A 200 23.73 2.77 9.14
N LYS A 201 23.77 2.45 10.43
CA LYS A 201 24.89 2.77 11.34
C LYS A 201 26.01 1.73 11.30
N CYS A 202 25.76 0.56 10.73
CA CYS A 202 26.71 -0.53 10.70
C CYS A 202 27.75 -0.33 9.58
N ASN A 203 29.02 -0.20 9.96
CA ASN A 203 30.15 -0.09 9.04
C ASN A 203 30.82 -1.45 8.75
N GLN A 204 30.35 -2.52 9.40
CA GLN A 204 30.91 -3.86 9.20
C GLN A 204 30.23 -4.55 8.02
N LYS A 205 31.02 -5.24 7.21
CA LYS A 205 30.52 -6.08 6.14
C LYS A 205 30.63 -7.55 6.56
N MET A 206 29.59 -8.32 6.26
CA MET A 206 29.68 -9.76 6.41
C MET A 206 30.76 -10.32 5.46
N GLU A 207 31.67 -11.12 5.99
CA GLU A 207 32.68 -11.81 5.18
C GLU A 207 32.09 -12.83 4.21
N LYS A 208 31.01 -13.49 4.63
CA LYS A 208 30.26 -14.45 3.81
C LYS A 208 28.82 -14.03 3.72
N GLY A 209 28.30 -13.85 2.49
CA GLY A 209 26.89 -13.61 2.26
C GLY A 209 26.02 -14.81 2.62
N LEU A 210 24.73 -14.55 2.85
CA LEU A 210 23.74 -15.60 3.07
C LEU A 210 23.54 -16.41 1.77
N LYS A 211 23.41 -17.73 1.91
CA LYS A 211 23.12 -18.60 0.77
C LYS A 211 21.64 -18.48 0.41
N THR A 212 21.38 -18.15 -0.84
CA THR A 212 20.01 -18.07 -1.39
C THR A 212 19.83 -19.16 -2.45
N SER A 213 18.61 -19.68 -2.57
CA SER A 213 18.24 -20.60 -3.64
C SER A 213 16.95 -20.06 -4.27
N VAL A 214 17.02 -19.75 -5.56
CA VAL A 214 15.86 -19.29 -6.35
C VAL A 214 15.60 -20.31 -7.44
N LYS A 215 14.37 -20.76 -7.56
CA LYS A 215 13.92 -21.66 -8.62
C LYS A 215 12.68 -21.04 -9.27
N GLU A 216 12.74 -20.85 -10.58
CA GLU A 216 11.61 -20.31 -11.38
C GLU A 216 11.03 -18.98 -10.81
N GLY A 217 11.90 -18.11 -10.30
CA GLY A 217 11.48 -16.82 -9.69
C GLY A 217 11.08 -16.91 -8.22
N TYR A 218 11.00 -18.09 -7.62
CA TYR A 218 10.56 -18.28 -6.24
C TYR A 218 11.70 -18.69 -5.30
N MET A 219 11.55 -18.31 -4.03
CA MET A 219 12.50 -18.65 -2.97
C MET A 219 11.77 -18.98 -1.66
N ASN A 220 12.50 -19.64 -0.74
CA ASN A 220 12.06 -19.87 0.64
C ASN A 220 12.88 -18.98 1.58
N LEU A 221 12.25 -18.02 2.22
CA LEU A 221 12.92 -17.10 3.15
C LEU A 221 13.17 -17.69 4.52
N SER A 222 12.46 -18.74 4.91
CA SER A 222 12.74 -19.50 6.15
C SER A 222 14.16 -20.09 6.17
N GLY A 223 14.70 -20.46 5.00
CA GLY A 223 16.09 -20.90 4.88
C GLY A 223 17.09 -19.79 5.22
N ILE A 224 16.78 -18.55 4.85
CA ILE A 224 17.55 -17.35 5.21
C ILE A 224 17.39 -17.05 6.71
N GLU A 225 16.15 -17.12 7.23
CA GLU A 225 15.87 -16.96 8.66
C GLU A 225 16.73 -17.89 9.51
N ASN A 226 16.81 -19.17 9.12
CA ASN A 226 17.61 -20.18 9.83
C ASN A 226 19.13 -19.85 9.81
N GLN A 227 19.65 -19.35 8.69
CA GLN A 227 21.05 -18.94 8.59
C GLN A 227 21.34 -17.76 9.53
N ILE A 228 20.51 -16.73 9.52
CA ILE A 228 20.64 -15.55 10.38
C ILE A 228 20.51 -15.95 11.86
N ASN A 229 19.57 -16.83 12.17
CA ASN A 229 19.39 -17.33 13.54
C ASN A 229 20.63 -18.06 14.09
N LYS A 230 21.39 -18.76 13.27
CA LYS A 230 22.69 -19.32 13.67
C LYS A 230 23.70 -18.24 13.99
N ILE A 231 23.82 -17.22 13.15
CA ILE A 231 24.75 -16.10 13.35
C ILE A 231 24.42 -15.30 14.62
N ILE A 232 23.15 -15.16 14.98
CA ILE A 232 22.73 -14.43 16.19
C ILE A 232 23.03 -15.26 17.47
N ASN A 233 23.05 -16.58 17.37
CA ASN A 233 23.26 -17.47 18.54
C ASN A 233 24.74 -17.84 18.77
N ASP A 234 25.62 -17.60 17.78
CA ASP A 234 27.09 -17.74 17.87
C ASP A 234 27.72 -16.46 18.44
#